data_f01f18721816cf47fe091757371cac38
#
_entry.id   f01f18721816cf47fe091757371cac38
#
_cell.length_a   1.000
_cell.length_b   1.000
_cell.length_c   1.000
_cell.angle_alpha   90.00
_cell.angle_beta   90.00
_cell.angle_gamma   90.00
#
_symmetry.space_group_name_H-M   'P 1'
#
loop_
_entity.id
_entity.type
_entity.pdbx_description
1 polymer ?
#
loop_
_entity_poly.entity_id
_entity_poly.type
_entity_poly.pdbx_seq_one_letter_code
_entity_poly.pdbx_strand_id
1 'polypeptide(L)'
;MTFDYPDSYVPLCRRLGLDCGIPYTPKWSAEADFLELAVDVLNKEAPEVVIECSSGLSTLVLARACRLAGCGHVYSLENEVEFARATREALAAYDLLDVADVLHAHLRETRIGEESWQWYDLSHLPRVVAQMLVINGPPGFLQPLSRCPALPMLAERLAPGCRILLDDADRPDERASVARWQRECPGMSVAWLETSRGCASLRWPN
;
A
#
# COMPACT_ATOMS: atom_id res chain seq x y z
N MET A 1 -17.66 20.53 -13.00
CA MET A 1 -17.49 19.05 -12.99
C MET A 1 -17.84 18.58 -11.60
N THR A 2 -18.85 17.77 -11.45
CA THR A 2 -19.13 17.06 -10.18
C THR A 2 -18.23 15.82 -10.18
N PHE A 3 -17.27 15.79 -9.28
CA PHE A 3 -16.44 14.62 -9.07
C PHE A 3 -17.23 13.58 -8.28
N ASP A 4 -17.14 12.32 -8.66
CA ASP A 4 -17.85 11.21 -8.03
C ASP A 4 -17.11 10.71 -6.76
N TYR A 5 -16.39 11.61 -6.08
CA TYR A 5 -15.62 11.33 -4.86
C TYR A 5 -15.71 12.51 -3.86
N PRO A 6 -15.47 12.27 -2.56
CA PRO A 6 -15.54 13.30 -1.52
C PRO A 6 -14.60 14.49 -1.74
N ASP A 7 -15.02 15.67 -1.32
CA ASP A 7 -14.25 16.91 -1.44
C ASP A 7 -12.87 16.85 -0.76
N SER A 8 -12.70 15.95 0.23
CA SER A 8 -11.42 15.72 0.91
C SER A 8 -10.28 15.31 -0.02
N TYR A 9 -10.58 14.69 -1.18
CA TYR A 9 -9.57 14.29 -2.16
C TYR A 9 -9.18 15.41 -3.14
N VAL A 10 -9.95 16.51 -3.20
CA VAL A 10 -9.71 17.60 -4.16
C VAL A 10 -8.31 18.22 -4.02
N PRO A 11 -7.79 18.51 -2.80
CA PRO A 11 -6.43 19.04 -2.66
C PRO A 11 -5.37 18.09 -3.20
N LEU A 12 -5.46 16.80 -2.87
CA LEU A 12 -4.56 15.76 -3.36
C LEU A 12 -4.59 15.63 -4.89
N CYS A 13 -5.81 15.59 -5.47
CA CYS A 13 -5.99 15.52 -6.92
C CYS A 13 -5.36 16.72 -7.63
N ARG A 14 -5.54 17.94 -7.10
CA ARG A 14 -4.91 19.15 -7.64
C ARG A 14 -3.39 19.10 -7.55
N ARG A 15 -2.86 18.70 -6.39
CA ARG A 15 -1.41 18.56 -6.16
C ARG A 15 -0.76 17.62 -7.16
N LEU A 16 -1.43 16.53 -7.50
CA LEU A 16 -0.92 15.48 -8.37
C LEU A 16 -1.35 15.63 -9.83
N GLY A 17 -2.22 16.60 -10.16
CA GLY A 17 -2.76 16.75 -11.52
C GLY A 17 -3.63 15.56 -11.94
N LEU A 18 -4.45 15.04 -11.02
CA LEU A 18 -5.39 13.94 -11.27
C LEU A 18 -6.76 14.53 -11.70
N ASP A 19 -6.87 14.97 -12.94
CA ASP A 19 -7.99 15.72 -13.50
C ASP A 19 -8.92 14.88 -14.41
N CYS A 20 -8.51 13.66 -14.79
CA CYS A 20 -9.32 12.73 -15.58
C CYS A 20 -10.25 11.84 -14.71
N GLY A 21 -10.35 12.11 -13.40
CA GLY A 21 -11.06 11.29 -12.44
C GLY A 21 -10.15 10.31 -11.70
N ILE A 22 -10.65 9.76 -10.60
CA ILE A 22 -9.92 8.80 -9.76
C ILE A 22 -10.76 7.54 -9.54
N PRO A 23 -10.16 6.36 -9.37
CA PRO A 23 -10.88 5.11 -9.13
C PRO A 23 -11.34 5.02 -7.66
N TYR A 24 -12.19 5.98 -7.25
CA TYR A 24 -12.72 6.02 -5.90
C TYR A 24 -13.79 4.95 -5.70
N THR A 25 -13.61 4.12 -4.69
CA THR A 25 -14.59 3.12 -4.28
C THR A 25 -14.98 3.39 -2.82
N PRO A 26 -16.23 3.78 -2.53
CA PRO A 26 -16.68 4.06 -1.17
C PRO A 26 -16.36 2.93 -0.20
N LYS A 27 -15.84 3.26 0.98
CA LYS A 27 -15.43 2.33 2.06
C LYS A 27 -14.19 1.47 1.78
N TRP A 28 -13.69 1.43 0.54
CA TRP A 28 -12.53 0.65 0.16
C TRP A 28 -11.29 1.52 -0.11
N SER A 29 -11.49 2.67 -0.75
CA SER A 29 -10.38 3.59 -0.98
C SER A 29 -9.78 4.07 0.33
N ALA A 30 -8.46 4.15 0.37
CA ALA A 30 -7.74 4.83 1.45
C ALA A 30 -8.19 6.28 1.54
N GLU A 31 -8.26 6.84 2.76
CA GLU A 31 -8.65 8.23 2.96
C GLU A 31 -7.60 9.21 2.42
N ALA A 32 -8.06 10.41 2.08
CA ALA A 32 -7.22 11.41 1.44
C ALA A 32 -5.99 11.79 2.30
N ASP A 33 -6.15 11.88 3.61
CA ASP A 33 -5.09 12.22 4.56
C ASP A 33 -3.99 11.14 4.63
N PHE A 34 -4.37 9.85 4.59
CA PHE A 34 -3.40 8.76 4.47
C PHE A 34 -2.64 8.82 3.13
N LEU A 35 -3.35 9.11 2.03
CA LEU A 35 -2.74 9.23 0.71
C LEU A 35 -1.78 10.42 0.62
N GLU A 36 -2.15 11.57 1.20
CA GLU A 36 -1.27 12.74 1.31
C GLU A 36 0.00 12.41 2.09
N LEU A 37 -0.15 11.73 3.24
CA LEU A 37 0.97 11.24 4.03
C LEU A 37 1.89 10.31 3.21
N ALA A 38 1.32 9.36 2.48
CA ALA A 38 2.10 8.43 1.65
C ALA A 38 2.88 9.17 0.55
N VAL A 39 2.28 10.17 -0.08
CA VAL A 39 2.96 11.04 -1.07
C VAL A 39 4.07 11.85 -0.42
N ASP A 40 3.87 12.41 0.76
CA ASP A 40 4.89 13.18 1.47
C ASP A 40 6.09 12.31 1.85
N VAL A 41 5.84 11.09 2.32
CA VAL A 41 6.89 10.10 2.61
C VAL A 41 7.64 9.74 1.34
N LEU A 42 6.95 9.43 0.25
CA LEU A 42 7.54 9.09 -1.05
C LEU A 42 8.44 10.23 -1.55
N ASN A 43 7.94 11.47 -1.54
CA ASN A 43 8.72 12.63 -1.98
C ASN A 43 9.95 12.89 -1.11
N LYS A 44 9.87 12.62 0.18
CA LYS A 44 10.98 12.82 1.13
C LYS A 44 12.05 11.75 1.00
N GLU A 45 11.64 10.49 0.82
CA GLU A 45 12.55 9.33 0.88
C GLU A 45 13.00 8.87 -0.51
N ALA A 46 12.30 9.30 -1.56
CA ALA A 46 12.58 8.99 -2.98
C ALA A 46 12.86 7.48 -3.22
N PRO A 47 11.94 6.57 -2.83
CA PRO A 47 12.16 5.14 -2.98
C PRO A 47 12.26 4.75 -4.47
N GLU A 48 13.22 3.90 -4.82
CA GLU A 48 13.31 3.33 -6.17
C GLU A 48 12.24 2.25 -6.40
N VAL A 49 11.85 1.55 -5.34
CA VAL A 49 10.83 0.49 -5.41
C VAL A 49 9.85 0.68 -4.26
N VAL A 50 8.58 0.72 -4.61
CA VAL A 50 7.44 0.67 -3.70
C VAL A 50 6.70 -0.64 -3.89
N ILE A 51 6.48 -1.41 -2.83
CA ILE A 51 5.52 -2.53 -2.84
C ILE A 51 4.25 -2.07 -2.13
N GLU A 52 3.11 -2.42 -2.70
CA GLU A 52 1.79 -2.13 -2.11
C GLU A 52 0.99 -3.42 -1.97
N CYS A 53 0.43 -3.65 -0.79
CA CYS A 53 -0.55 -4.69 -0.52
C CYS A 53 -1.96 -4.09 -0.68
N SER A 54 -2.63 -4.43 -1.74
CA SER A 54 -3.87 -3.90 -2.32
C SER A 54 -3.62 -3.17 -3.64
N SER A 55 -4.68 -2.72 -4.32
CA SER A 55 -4.58 -1.82 -5.46
C SER A 55 -5.77 -0.84 -5.50
N GLY A 56 -5.72 0.12 -6.41
CA GLY A 56 -6.80 1.08 -6.62
C GLY A 56 -6.33 2.53 -6.61
N LEU A 57 -7.06 3.38 -5.85
CA LEU A 57 -6.74 4.80 -5.76
C LEU A 57 -5.33 5.05 -5.19
N SER A 58 -4.91 4.28 -4.20
CA SER A 58 -3.56 4.40 -3.63
C SER A 58 -2.47 4.10 -4.66
N THR A 59 -2.65 3.07 -5.50
CA THR A 59 -1.73 2.75 -6.60
C THR A 59 -1.60 3.92 -7.58
N LEU A 60 -2.74 4.50 -8.01
CA LEU A 60 -2.75 5.66 -8.91
C LEU A 60 -1.99 6.85 -8.30
N VAL A 61 -2.25 7.15 -7.03
CA VAL A 61 -1.62 8.24 -6.28
C VAL A 61 -0.12 8.03 -6.16
N LEU A 62 0.32 6.83 -5.74
CA LEU A 62 1.74 6.49 -5.61
C LEU A 62 2.46 6.52 -6.96
N ALA A 63 1.88 5.92 -8.01
CA ALA A 63 2.44 5.95 -9.36
C ALA A 63 2.58 7.39 -9.90
N ARG A 64 1.54 8.22 -9.67
CA ARG A 64 1.62 9.63 -10.08
C ARG A 64 2.68 10.41 -9.31
N ALA A 65 2.83 10.14 -8.01
CA ALA A 65 3.89 10.73 -7.20
C ALA A 65 5.28 10.30 -7.69
N CYS A 66 5.50 9.02 -8.00
CA CYS A 66 6.75 8.53 -8.60
C CYS A 66 7.06 9.24 -9.92
N ARG A 67 6.06 9.39 -10.80
CA ARG A 67 6.19 10.10 -12.08
C ARG A 67 6.63 11.55 -11.88
N LEU A 68 6.01 12.26 -10.95
CA LEU A 68 6.33 13.66 -10.64
C LEU A 68 7.70 13.82 -9.99
N ALA A 69 8.10 12.86 -9.15
CA ALA A 69 9.43 12.82 -8.54
C ALA A 69 10.53 12.41 -9.52
N GLY A 70 10.19 11.84 -10.67
CA GLY A 70 11.13 11.34 -11.67
C GLY A 70 11.87 10.08 -11.24
N CYS A 71 11.40 9.38 -10.21
CA CYS A 71 11.98 8.14 -9.69
C CYS A 71 10.90 7.26 -9.04
N GLY A 72 11.21 5.99 -8.89
CA GLY A 72 10.35 5.02 -8.23
C GLY A 72 9.45 4.21 -9.19
N HIS A 73 9.20 2.96 -8.80
CA HIS A 73 8.28 2.05 -9.47
C HIS A 73 7.41 1.34 -8.43
N VAL A 74 6.10 1.26 -8.67
CA VAL A 74 5.11 0.69 -7.76
C VAL A 74 4.73 -0.71 -8.21
N TYR A 75 4.84 -1.70 -7.32
CA TYR A 75 4.31 -3.04 -7.51
C TYR A 75 3.15 -3.27 -6.55
N SER A 76 1.92 -3.27 -7.05
CA SER A 76 0.70 -3.46 -6.26
C SER A 76 0.21 -4.89 -6.36
N LEU A 77 -0.04 -5.53 -5.21
CA LEU A 77 -0.58 -6.88 -5.09
C LEU A 77 -2.10 -6.82 -4.93
N GLU A 78 -2.84 -7.32 -5.90
CA GLU A 78 -4.30 -7.28 -5.89
C GLU A 78 -4.90 -8.68 -5.98
N ASN A 79 -5.79 -9.02 -5.04
CA ASN A 79 -6.41 -10.34 -5.02
C ASN A 79 -7.63 -10.48 -5.93
N GLU A 80 -8.30 -9.37 -6.24
CA GLU A 80 -9.51 -9.38 -7.07
C GLU A 80 -9.19 -8.94 -8.51
N VAL A 81 -9.48 -9.80 -9.47
CA VAL A 81 -9.16 -9.55 -10.89
C VAL A 81 -9.83 -8.29 -11.45
N GLU A 82 -11.05 -7.99 -10.99
CA GLU A 82 -11.80 -6.81 -11.44
C GLU A 82 -11.18 -5.52 -10.91
N PHE A 83 -10.74 -5.50 -9.65
CA PHE A 83 -10.04 -4.34 -9.10
C PHE A 83 -8.66 -4.16 -9.75
N ALA A 84 -7.93 -5.24 -10.00
CA ALA A 84 -6.67 -5.17 -10.74
C ALA A 84 -6.85 -4.59 -12.13
N ARG A 85 -7.92 -4.99 -12.85
CA ARG A 85 -8.25 -4.46 -14.17
C ARG A 85 -8.60 -2.97 -14.11
N ALA A 86 -9.50 -2.58 -13.21
CA ALA A 86 -9.93 -1.19 -13.05
C ALA A 86 -8.75 -0.27 -12.68
N THR A 87 -7.84 -0.75 -11.83
CA THR A 87 -6.63 0.00 -11.47
C THR A 87 -5.69 0.20 -12.67
N ARG A 88 -5.48 -0.84 -13.49
CA ARG A 88 -4.69 -0.70 -14.73
C ARG A 88 -5.32 0.27 -15.71
N GLU A 89 -6.65 0.25 -15.85
CA GLU A 89 -7.39 1.21 -16.69
C GLU A 89 -7.18 2.66 -16.18
N ALA A 90 -7.23 2.86 -14.86
CA ALA A 90 -6.96 4.16 -14.27
C ALA A 90 -5.51 4.61 -14.48
N LEU A 91 -4.52 3.73 -14.32
CA LEU A 91 -3.12 4.03 -14.63
C LEU A 91 -2.92 4.39 -16.10
N ALA A 92 -3.55 3.66 -17.02
CA ALA A 92 -3.48 3.94 -18.45
C ALA A 92 -4.05 5.32 -18.81
N ALA A 93 -5.14 5.75 -18.16
CA ALA A 93 -5.75 7.06 -18.38
C ALA A 93 -4.82 8.24 -18.03
N TYR A 94 -3.79 7.99 -17.20
CA TYR A 94 -2.78 8.97 -16.78
C TYR A 94 -1.38 8.69 -17.35
N ASP A 95 -1.25 7.75 -18.28
CA ASP A 95 0.02 7.35 -18.89
C ASP A 95 1.07 6.92 -17.83
N LEU A 96 0.65 6.02 -16.93
CA LEU A 96 1.45 5.58 -15.76
C LEU A 96 1.80 4.09 -15.78
N LEU A 97 1.50 3.36 -16.87
CA LEU A 97 1.78 1.92 -16.96
C LEU A 97 3.27 1.57 -17.00
N ASP A 98 4.15 2.53 -17.21
CA ASP A 98 5.60 2.37 -17.17
C ASP A 98 6.22 2.63 -15.79
N VAL A 99 5.43 3.13 -14.83
CA VAL A 99 5.88 3.38 -13.44
C VAL A 99 5.10 2.59 -12.39
N ALA A 100 4.12 1.78 -12.80
CA ALA A 100 3.38 0.91 -11.89
C ALA A 100 2.91 -0.38 -12.55
N ASP A 101 3.12 -1.50 -11.86
CA ASP A 101 2.57 -2.81 -12.18
C ASP A 101 1.53 -3.23 -11.15
N VAL A 102 0.31 -3.51 -11.60
CA VAL A 102 -0.72 -4.13 -10.76
C VAL A 102 -0.69 -5.64 -11.00
N LEU A 103 -0.23 -6.39 -10.03
CA LEU A 103 -0.09 -7.83 -10.09
C LEU A 103 -1.35 -8.48 -9.53
N HIS A 104 -2.06 -9.27 -10.36
CA HIS A 104 -3.14 -10.10 -9.84
C HIS A 104 -2.52 -11.23 -9.01
N ALA A 105 -2.62 -11.09 -7.69
CA ALA A 105 -2.04 -11.94 -6.66
C ALA A 105 -3.18 -12.56 -5.84
N HIS A 106 -3.84 -13.60 -6.39
CA HIS A 106 -4.94 -14.28 -5.70
C HIS A 106 -4.51 -14.74 -4.31
N LEU A 107 -5.45 -14.74 -3.37
CA LEU A 107 -5.18 -15.22 -2.02
C LEU A 107 -5.06 -16.75 -2.04
N ARG A 108 -4.07 -17.25 -1.33
CA ARG A 108 -3.85 -18.68 -1.12
C ARG A 108 -3.49 -18.98 0.32
N GLU A 109 -3.74 -20.19 0.73
CA GLU A 109 -3.28 -20.68 2.02
C GLU A 109 -1.75 -20.67 2.07
N THR A 110 -1.20 -20.02 3.09
CA THR A 110 0.24 -19.83 3.28
C THR A 110 0.58 -20.12 4.75
N ARG A 111 1.61 -20.93 4.99
CA ARG A 111 2.08 -21.24 6.34
C ARG A 111 3.18 -20.28 6.76
N ILE A 112 3.02 -19.71 7.96
CA ILE A 112 4.02 -18.87 8.62
C ILE A 112 4.25 -19.47 10.01
N GLY A 113 5.37 -20.14 10.21
CA GLY A 113 5.60 -20.97 11.38
C GLY A 113 4.57 -22.11 11.46
N GLU A 114 3.84 -22.19 12.56
CA GLU A 114 2.78 -23.21 12.77
C GLU A 114 1.38 -22.74 12.34
N GLU A 115 1.23 -21.45 12.00
CA GLU A 115 -0.04 -20.83 11.65
C GLU A 115 -0.30 -20.87 10.15
N SER A 116 -1.59 -20.96 9.77
CA SER A 116 -2.06 -20.94 8.37
C SER A 116 -2.80 -19.62 8.12
N TRP A 117 -2.50 -18.99 7.00
CA TRP A 117 -2.99 -17.67 6.61
C TRP A 117 -3.48 -17.66 5.17
N GLN A 118 -4.50 -16.87 4.88
CA GLN A 118 -4.82 -16.47 3.51
C GLN A 118 -3.97 -15.25 3.16
N TRP A 119 -3.06 -15.38 2.18
CA TRP A 119 -2.18 -14.30 1.78
C TRP A 119 -1.95 -14.28 0.27
N TYR A 120 -1.52 -13.14 -0.24
CA TYR A 120 -1.23 -12.94 -1.65
C TYR A 120 -0.24 -13.98 -2.20
N ASP A 121 -0.52 -14.51 -3.39
CA ASP A 121 0.47 -15.27 -4.13
C ASP A 121 1.55 -14.33 -4.69
N LEU A 122 2.76 -14.45 -4.17
CA LEU A 122 3.89 -13.62 -4.55
C LEU A 122 4.66 -14.14 -5.78
N SER A 123 4.19 -15.19 -6.45
CA SER A 123 4.89 -15.82 -7.57
C SER A 123 5.13 -14.86 -8.75
N HIS A 124 4.25 -13.88 -8.94
CA HIS A 124 4.36 -12.86 -9.98
C HIS A 124 5.08 -11.58 -9.54
N LEU A 125 5.39 -11.44 -8.24
CA LEU A 125 6.17 -10.30 -7.76
C LEU A 125 7.63 -10.46 -8.22
N PRO A 126 8.18 -9.51 -9.00
CA PRO A 126 9.58 -9.56 -9.42
C PRO A 126 10.54 -9.66 -8.22
N ARG A 127 11.78 -10.11 -8.47
CA ARG A 127 12.83 -10.14 -7.44
C ARG A 127 13.41 -8.75 -7.20
N VAL A 128 12.57 -7.88 -6.63
CA VAL A 128 12.92 -6.50 -6.25
C VAL A 128 13.07 -6.37 -4.75
N VAL A 129 13.76 -5.32 -4.32
CA VAL A 129 13.94 -4.94 -2.91
C VAL A 129 13.37 -3.55 -2.72
N ALA A 130 12.33 -3.44 -1.90
CA ALA A 130 11.57 -2.21 -1.71
C ALA A 130 12.18 -1.34 -0.61
N GLN A 131 12.22 -0.04 -0.85
CA GLN A 131 12.53 0.99 0.13
C GLN A 131 11.26 1.54 0.80
N MET A 132 10.09 1.28 0.19
CA MET A 132 8.80 1.63 0.77
C MET A 132 7.81 0.48 0.60
N LEU A 133 7.05 0.16 1.66
CA LEU A 133 5.94 -0.79 1.68
C LEU A 133 4.69 -0.08 2.16
N VAL A 134 3.60 -0.17 1.40
CA VAL A 134 2.29 0.35 1.79
C VAL A 134 1.34 -0.83 2.01
N ILE A 135 0.71 -0.91 3.18
CA ILE A 135 -0.17 -2.02 3.56
C ILE A 135 -1.57 -1.46 3.77
N ASN A 136 -2.45 -1.68 2.80
CA ASN A 136 -3.88 -1.37 2.88
C ASN A 136 -4.76 -2.59 2.58
N GLY A 137 -4.18 -3.76 2.40
CA GLY A 137 -4.82 -5.04 2.13
C GLY A 137 -4.02 -6.22 2.70
N PRO A 138 -4.59 -7.42 2.64
CA PRO A 138 -5.91 -7.75 2.14
C PRO A 138 -7.04 -7.26 3.07
N PRO A 139 -8.33 -7.43 2.69
CA PRO A 139 -9.47 -6.97 3.49
C PRO A 139 -9.46 -7.50 4.92
N GLY A 140 -9.70 -6.63 5.91
CA GLY A 140 -9.63 -6.97 7.33
C GLY A 140 -10.66 -8.02 7.79
N PHE A 141 -11.79 -8.19 7.06
CA PHE A 141 -12.80 -9.20 7.39
C PHE A 141 -12.45 -10.62 6.90
N LEU A 142 -11.38 -10.78 6.14
CA LEU A 142 -10.99 -12.06 5.55
C LEU A 142 -10.64 -13.11 6.62
N GLN A 143 -9.89 -12.68 7.63
CA GLN A 143 -9.45 -13.47 8.77
C GLN A 143 -8.98 -12.54 9.89
N PRO A 144 -8.90 -12.99 11.14
CA PRO A 144 -8.24 -12.21 12.21
C PRO A 144 -6.81 -11.84 11.82
N LEU A 145 -6.39 -10.62 12.14
CA LEU A 145 -5.05 -10.09 11.81
C LEU A 145 -4.70 -10.20 10.32
N SER A 146 -5.66 -9.93 9.44
CA SER A 146 -5.58 -10.19 8.00
C SER A 146 -4.31 -9.63 7.33
N ARG A 147 -3.77 -8.51 7.81
CA ARG A 147 -2.56 -7.86 7.27
C ARG A 147 -1.26 -8.31 7.97
N CYS A 148 -1.35 -9.11 9.05
CA CYS A 148 -0.18 -9.57 9.80
C CYS A 148 0.85 -10.33 8.95
N PRO A 149 0.48 -11.15 7.95
CA PRO A 149 1.44 -11.82 7.08
C PRO A 149 2.34 -10.88 6.24
N ALA A 150 2.01 -9.59 6.10
CA ALA A 150 2.77 -8.67 5.24
C ALA A 150 4.27 -8.69 5.53
N LEU A 151 4.68 -8.51 6.78
CA LEU A 151 6.11 -8.43 7.09
C LEU A 151 6.81 -9.79 6.99
N PRO A 152 6.34 -10.89 7.59
CA PRO A 152 7.03 -12.16 7.44
C PRO A 152 7.10 -12.66 5.99
N MET A 153 6.10 -12.35 5.15
CA MET A 153 6.08 -12.78 3.75
C MET A 153 6.93 -11.91 2.83
N LEU A 154 7.11 -10.63 3.17
CA LEU A 154 7.87 -9.68 2.37
C LEU A 154 9.25 -9.35 2.96
N ALA A 155 9.64 -9.91 4.11
CA ALA A 155 10.89 -9.60 4.80
C ALA A 155 12.14 -9.60 3.87
N GLU A 156 12.27 -10.62 3.01
CA GLU A 156 13.37 -10.75 2.04
C GLU A 156 13.29 -9.77 0.87
N ARG A 157 12.20 -9.00 0.80
CA ARG A 157 11.92 -7.98 -0.22
C ARG A 157 12.03 -6.56 0.32
N LEU A 158 12.42 -6.38 1.59
CA LEU A 158 12.55 -5.07 2.22
C LEU A 158 14.03 -4.68 2.34
N ALA A 159 14.36 -3.50 1.87
CA ALA A 159 15.68 -2.92 2.07
C ALA A 159 15.91 -2.62 3.56
N PRO A 160 17.17 -2.65 4.05
CA PRO A 160 17.51 -2.07 5.34
C PRO A 160 16.95 -0.64 5.43
N GLY A 161 16.28 -0.32 6.53
CA GLY A 161 15.64 0.98 6.72
C GLY A 161 14.38 1.22 5.87
N CYS A 162 13.80 0.21 5.21
CA CYS A 162 12.57 0.36 4.44
C CYS A 162 11.46 1.04 5.25
N ARG A 163 10.79 2.02 4.65
CA ARG A 163 9.62 2.68 5.23
C ARG A 163 8.39 1.81 5.00
N ILE A 164 7.66 1.55 6.07
CA ILE A 164 6.41 0.77 6.01
C ILE A 164 5.27 1.66 6.50
N LEU A 165 4.21 1.80 5.72
CA LEU A 165 2.98 2.50 6.10
C LEU A 165 1.84 1.49 6.17
N LEU A 166 1.21 1.37 7.32
CA LEU A 166 0.02 0.55 7.53
C LEU A 166 -1.19 1.48 7.71
N ASP A 167 -2.14 1.38 6.79
CA ASP A 167 -3.43 2.09 6.87
C ASP A 167 -4.38 1.42 7.88
N ASP A 168 -5.45 2.12 8.26
CA ASP A 168 -6.48 1.65 9.20
C ASP A 168 -5.91 1.26 10.59
N ALA A 169 -4.80 1.85 11.01
CA ALA A 169 -4.05 1.42 12.19
C ALA A 169 -4.75 1.70 13.53
N ASP A 170 -5.92 2.33 13.51
CA ASP A 170 -6.79 2.43 14.70
C ASP A 170 -7.60 1.17 14.96
N ARG A 171 -7.68 0.24 13.99
CA ARG A 171 -8.35 -1.04 14.18
C ARG A 171 -7.57 -1.94 15.15
N PRO A 172 -8.28 -2.73 15.99
CA PRO A 172 -7.63 -3.65 16.93
C PRO A 172 -6.68 -4.65 16.27
N ASP A 173 -7.04 -5.20 15.11
CA ASP A 173 -6.25 -6.20 14.40
C ASP A 173 -4.94 -5.62 13.82
N GLU A 174 -4.98 -4.41 13.29
CA GLU A 174 -3.79 -3.70 12.82
C GLU A 174 -2.85 -3.33 13.98
N ARG A 175 -3.41 -2.87 15.11
CA ARG A 175 -2.63 -2.63 16.34
C ARG A 175 -1.98 -3.91 16.85
N ALA A 176 -2.71 -5.03 16.86
CA ALA A 176 -2.19 -6.32 17.29
C ALA A 176 -1.11 -6.85 16.32
N SER A 177 -1.29 -6.64 15.00
CA SER A 177 -0.28 -6.96 14.00
C SER A 177 1.02 -6.20 14.22
N VAL A 178 0.96 -4.88 14.45
CA VAL A 178 2.13 -4.05 14.76
C VAL A 178 2.82 -4.54 16.04
N ALA A 179 2.06 -4.82 17.11
CA ALA A 179 2.62 -5.34 18.36
C ALA A 179 3.30 -6.70 18.17
N ARG A 180 2.77 -7.56 17.30
CA ARG A 180 3.39 -8.84 16.93
C ARG A 180 4.69 -8.61 16.17
N TRP A 181 4.70 -7.79 15.15
CA TRP A 181 5.89 -7.46 14.35
C TRP A 181 7.02 -6.88 15.20
N GLN A 182 6.70 -6.00 16.17
CA GLN A 182 7.72 -5.47 17.09
C GLN A 182 8.38 -6.55 17.98
N ARG A 183 7.62 -7.58 18.36
CA ARG A 183 8.19 -8.72 19.13
C ARG A 183 9.03 -9.64 18.25
N GLU A 184 8.59 -9.88 17.02
CA GLU A 184 9.24 -10.82 16.09
C GLU A 184 10.43 -10.20 15.34
N CYS A 185 10.46 -8.86 15.23
CA CYS A 185 11.52 -8.11 14.54
C CYS A 185 12.14 -7.06 15.46
N PRO A 186 13.09 -7.46 16.35
CA PRO A 186 13.79 -6.52 17.20
C PRO A 186 14.53 -5.45 16.39
N GLY A 187 14.41 -4.19 16.81
CA GLY A 187 15.02 -3.05 16.12
C GLY A 187 14.08 -2.32 15.14
N MET A 188 12.89 -2.85 14.87
CA MET A 188 11.88 -2.13 14.13
C MET A 188 11.31 -0.96 14.95
N SER A 189 11.40 0.26 14.43
CA SER A 189 10.78 1.42 15.07
C SER A 189 9.36 1.63 14.55
N VAL A 190 8.49 2.17 15.41
CA VAL A 190 7.07 2.45 15.12
C VAL A 190 6.73 3.86 15.58
N ALA A 191 6.05 4.63 14.72
CA ALA A 191 5.40 5.89 15.04
C ALA A 191 3.92 5.78 14.63
N TRP A 192 3.03 6.16 15.54
CA TRP A 192 1.61 6.26 15.27
C TRP A 192 1.31 7.67 14.76
N LEU A 193 0.66 7.77 13.62
CA LEU A 193 0.36 9.03 12.96
C LEU A 193 -1.16 9.23 12.90
N GLU A 194 -1.60 10.46 13.15
CA GLU A 194 -3.00 10.82 13.10
C GLU A 194 -3.46 10.95 11.65
N THR A 195 -4.33 10.04 11.23
CA THR A 195 -5.13 10.10 10.01
C THR A 195 -6.56 9.69 10.36
N SER A 196 -7.51 9.89 9.46
CA SER A 196 -8.93 9.60 9.71
C SER A 196 -9.22 8.18 10.20
N ARG A 197 -8.34 7.22 9.86
CA ARG A 197 -8.44 5.80 10.28
C ARG A 197 -7.20 5.32 11.03
N GLY A 198 -6.29 6.22 11.41
CA GLY A 198 -5.00 5.90 11.99
C GLY A 198 -3.99 5.34 10.99
N CYS A 199 -2.74 5.70 11.16
CA CYS A 199 -1.62 5.16 10.37
C CYS A 199 -0.50 4.72 11.31
N ALA A 200 0.06 3.53 11.09
CA ALA A 200 1.33 3.15 11.70
C ALA A 200 2.45 3.29 10.67
N SER A 201 3.42 4.14 10.99
CA SER A 201 4.64 4.32 10.20
C SER A 201 5.79 3.58 10.87
N LEU A 202 6.28 2.53 10.20
CA LEU A 202 7.34 1.69 10.73
C LEU A 202 8.62 1.86 9.91
N ARG A 203 9.73 1.51 10.53
CA ARG A 203 11.04 1.45 9.86
C ARG A 203 11.60 0.04 10.02
N TRP A 204 11.84 -0.64 8.90
CA TRP A 204 12.49 -1.95 8.90
C TRP A 204 13.92 -1.83 9.46
N PRO A 205 14.43 -2.80 10.21
CA PRO A 205 15.80 -2.75 10.73
C PRO A 205 16.87 -2.62 9.63
N ASN A 206 18.01 -2.06 10.00
CA ASN A 206 19.20 -1.97 9.13
C ASN A 206 19.95 -3.29 9.04
#